data_8f92fe85d1267cc99f1d6c93ee51fe06
#
_entry.id   8f92fe85d1267cc99f1d6c93ee51fe06
#
_cell.length_a   1.000
_cell.length_b   1.000
_cell.length_c   1.000
_cell.angle_alpha   90.00
_cell.angle_beta   90.00
_cell.angle_gamma   90.00
#
_symmetry.space_group_name_H-M   'P 1'
#
loop_
_entity.id
_entity.type
_entity.pdbx_description
1 polymer ?
#
loop_
_entity_poly.entity_id
_entity_poly.type
_entity_poly.pdbx_seq_one_letter_code
_entity_poly.pdbx_strand_id
1 'polypeptide(L)'
;PHSGRRPPPPPPGFPRHAPGQRDFEFAHKYGLPINQVIEPANGETLDLDNEAFTAKGRLVNSGEFDGLTSEQAFDAIAAWLSERGLGEKKVNYRLRDWGVSRQRYWGAPIPMRSLEDGTQVPVPEDELPVVLPEDVRMDGVTSPIKADPEWAKTQHQGQPAFRETDTFDTFMESSWYYARFTCPDEDQAMLDPARANYWLPVDQYVGGIEHAILHLLYARFFHKLLRDPGLVESDEPFKRLLCQGMVLKDGAKMSKSKGNTVDPQQMIEEFGADTVRLFMMFAAPPEQSLEWNDSGVEGAHRFLKRLWRLVAEHVEGGPAPALDPATLDDSGKTLRRKTHETIQKVSDDISRRYTFN
;
A
#
# COMPACT_ATOMS: atom_id res chain seq x y z
N PRO A 1 21.61 16.19 -26.27
CA PRO A 1 20.97 17.02 -27.26
C PRO A 1 20.23 16.13 -28.25
N HIS A 2 18.96 15.82 -27.99
CA HIS A 2 18.12 15.09 -28.91
C HIS A 2 17.70 16.06 -30.03
N SER A 3 18.20 15.79 -31.23
CA SER A 3 17.79 16.46 -32.46
C SER A 3 16.30 16.21 -32.70
N GLY A 4 15.47 17.21 -32.40
CA GLY A 4 14.04 17.18 -32.66
C GLY A 4 13.74 17.10 -34.15
N ARG A 5 13.56 15.90 -34.69
CA ARG A 5 12.83 15.72 -35.95
C ARG A 5 11.35 15.84 -35.64
N ARG A 6 10.69 16.87 -36.14
CA ARG A 6 9.22 16.93 -36.17
C ARG A 6 8.72 15.69 -36.92
N PRO A 7 7.71 14.99 -36.39
CA PRO A 7 7.08 13.93 -37.16
C PRO A 7 6.56 14.51 -38.49
N PRO A 8 6.57 13.74 -39.57
CA PRO A 8 6.04 14.18 -40.86
C PRO A 8 4.56 14.53 -40.68
N PRO A 9 4.04 15.53 -41.43
CA PRO A 9 2.64 15.86 -41.42
C PRO A 9 1.83 14.63 -41.84
N PRO A 10 0.68 14.36 -41.18
CA PRO A 10 -0.20 13.25 -41.57
C PRO A 10 -0.65 13.41 -43.01
N PRO A 11 -0.88 12.35 -43.77
CA PRO A 11 -1.33 12.41 -45.15
C PRO A 11 -2.65 13.18 -45.24
N PRO A 12 -2.89 13.92 -46.34
CA PRO A 12 -4.13 14.66 -46.54
C PRO A 12 -5.31 13.68 -46.58
N GLY A 13 -6.26 13.83 -45.67
CA GLY A 13 -7.46 13.00 -45.57
C GLY A 13 -7.77 12.43 -44.18
N PHE A 14 -6.85 12.52 -43.23
CA PHE A 14 -7.21 12.16 -41.85
C PHE A 14 -7.87 13.35 -41.15
N PRO A 15 -9.13 13.21 -40.67
CA PRO A 15 -9.77 14.25 -39.89
C PRO A 15 -8.96 14.48 -38.62
N ARG A 16 -8.60 15.72 -38.34
CA ARG A 16 -7.95 16.11 -37.09
C ARG A 16 -9.01 16.05 -35.99
N HIS A 17 -8.91 15.04 -35.15
CA HIS A 17 -9.75 14.93 -33.98
C HIS A 17 -9.40 16.01 -32.96
N ALA A 18 -10.41 16.58 -32.33
CA ALA A 18 -10.26 17.25 -31.05
C ALA A 18 -10.78 16.30 -29.94
N PRO A 19 -9.99 15.28 -29.52
CA PRO A 19 -10.48 14.21 -28.62
C PRO A 19 -10.63 14.67 -27.17
N GLY A 20 -10.36 15.94 -26.88
CA GLY A 20 -10.48 16.51 -25.56
C GLY A 20 -10.74 18.02 -25.61
N GLN A 21 -11.25 18.55 -24.49
CA GLN A 21 -11.57 19.97 -24.36
C GLN A 21 -10.37 20.88 -24.68
N ARG A 22 -9.18 20.48 -24.28
CA ARG A 22 -7.94 21.22 -24.53
C ARG A 22 -7.59 21.34 -26.03
N ASP A 23 -7.78 20.25 -26.78
CA ASP A 23 -7.50 20.25 -28.23
C ASP A 23 -8.56 21.05 -28.98
N PHE A 24 -9.82 20.99 -28.51
CA PHE A 24 -10.92 21.79 -28.99
C PHE A 24 -10.66 23.29 -28.81
N GLU A 25 -10.29 23.74 -27.62
CA GLU A 25 -9.92 25.14 -27.34
C GLU A 25 -8.74 25.62 -28.18
N PHE A 26 -7.76 24.74 -28.41
CA PHE A 26 -6.65 25.04 -29.29
C PHE A 26 -7.10 25.22 -30.74
N ALA A 27 -7.96 24.33 -31.24
CA ALA A 27 -8.48 24.42 -32.61
C ALA A 27 -9.29 25.71 -32.83
N HIS A 28 -10.15 26.07 -31.88
CA HIS A 28 -10.90 27.34 -31.93
C HIS A 28 -9.98 28.55 -31.91
N LYS A 29 -8.99 28.56 -31.00
CA LYS A 29 -8.04 29.69 -30.88
C LYS A 29 -7.25 29.96 -32.15
N TYR A 30 -6.94 28.92 -32.93
CA TYR A 30 -6.12 29.01 -34.12
C TYR A 30 -6.92 28.85 -35.43
N GLY A 31 -8.25 28.84 -35.36
CA GLY A 31 -9.13 28.74 -36.55
C GLY A 31 -8.95 27.46 -37.35
N LEU A 32 -8.63 26.34 -36.66
CA LEU A 32 -8.47 25.03 -37.28
C LEU A 32 -9.86 24.37 -37.46
N PRO A 33 -10.11 23.64 -38.56
CA PRO A 33 -11.37 22.96 -38.76
C PRO A 33 -11.54 21.85 -37.74
N ILE A 34 -12.74 21.79 -37.13
CA ILE A 34 -13.16 20.74 -36.22
C ILE A 34 -14.18 19.87 -36.93
N ASN A 35 -13.88 18.59 -37.12
CA ASN A 35 -14.79 17.64 -37.73
C ASN A 35 -15.36 16.71 -36.62
N GLN A 36 -16.66 16.58 -36.59
CA GLN A 36 -17.32 15.59 -35.71
C GLN A 36 -17.02 14.18 -36.22
N VAL A 37 -16.49 13.33 -35.34
CA VAL A 37 -16.15 11.94 -35.66
C VAL A 37 -16.77 10.95 -34.66
N ILE A 38 -17.41 11.45 -33.61
CA ILE A 38 -18.16 10.66 -32.63
C ILE A 38 -19.49 11.37 -32.40
N GLU A 39 -20.58 10.60 -32.46
CA GLU A 39 -21.91 11.06 -32.09
C GLU A 39 -22.38 10.35 -30.81
N PRO A 40 -23.22 11.01 -29.98
CA PRO A 40 -23.82 10.39 -28.80
C PRO A 40 -24.67 9.17 -29.16
N ALA A 41 -24.51 8.09 -28.41
CA ALA A 41 -25.28 6.87 -28.63
C ALA A 41 -26.80 7.04 -28.36
N ASN A 42 -27.20 8.07 -27.63
CA ASN A 42 -28.58 8.41 -27.28
C ASN A 42 -29.27 9.37 -28.27
N GLY A 43 -28.57 9.78 -29.34
CA GLY A 43 -29.10 10.72 -30.35
C GLY A 43 -29.20 12.17 -29.91
N GLU A 44 -28.48 12.56 -28.84
CA GLU A 44 -28.44 13.94 -28.36
C GLU A 44 -27.71 14.84 -29.38
N THR A 45 -28.18 16.07 -29.54
CA THR A 45 -27.55 17.06 -30.42
C THR A 45 -26.37 17.72 -29.69
N LEU A 46 -25.21 17.70 -30.32
CA LEU A 46 -23.99 18.31 -29.75
C LEU A 46 -23.89 19.79 -30.12
N ASP A 47 -23.46 20.60 -29.16
CA ASP A 47 -23.05 22.00 -29.38
C ASP A 47 -21.52 22.07 -29.56
N LEU A 48 -21.07 21.68 -30.75
CA LEU A 48 -19.64 21.69 -31.11
C LEU A 48 -19.06 23.07 -31.34
N ASP A 49 -19.84 24.12 -31.22
CA ASP A 49 -19.31 25.51 -31.27
C ASP A 49 -18.77 25.96 -29.91
N ASN A 50 -19.27 25.35 -28.80
CA ASN A 50 -18.94 25.79 -27.46
C ASN A 50 -18.13 24.76 -26.63
N GLU A 51 -18.31 23.47 -26.90
CA GLU A 51 -17.61 22.43 -26.11
C GLU A 51 -17.27 21.17 -26.92
N ALA A 52 -16.20 20.46 -26.47
CA ALA A 52 -15.83 19.19 -27.06
C ALA A 52 -16.71 18.05 -26.55
N PHE A 53 -17.12 17.16 -27.44
CA PHE A 53 -17.74 15.90 -27.02
C PHE A 53 -16.65 14.89 -26.60
N THR A 54 -16.51 14.67 -25.30
CA THR A 54 -15.47 13.80 -24.71
C THR A 54 -16.00 12.43 -24.28
N ALA A 55 -17.31 12.18 -24.36
CA ALA A 55 -17.90 10.92 -23.99
C ALA A 55 -17.75 9.86 -25.10
N LYS A 56 -17.99 8.60 -24.75
CA LYS A 56 -18.03 7.51 -25.72
C LYS A 56 -19.32 7.56 -26.52
N GLY A 57 -19.25 7.18 -27.80
CA GLY A 57 -20.39 7.17 -28.69
C GLY A 57 -20.16 6.25 -29.88
N ARG A 58 -20.78 6.60 -31.02
CA ARG A 58 -20.59 5.92 -32.31
C ARG A 58 -19.75 6.76 -33.24
N LEU A 59 -18.92 6.11 -34.04
CA LEU A 59 -18.10 6.80 -35.03
C LEU A 59 -18.96 7.24 -36.23
N VAL A 60 -18.67 8.47 -36.69
CA VAL A 60 -19.23 9.08 -37.91
C VAL A 60 -18.09 9.80 -38.64
N ASN A 61 -18.23 10.02 -39.94
CA ASN A 61 -17.22 10.69 -40.79
C ASN A 61 -15.81 10.05 -40.64
N SER A 62 -15.74 8.78 -40.35
CA SER A 62 -14.53 8.01 -40.07
C SER A 62 -14.29 6.86 -41.07
N GLY A 63 -14.96 6.92 -42.24
CA GLY A 63 -14.79 6.01 -43.37
C GLY A 63 -15.23 4.56 -43.01
N GLU A 64 -14.33 3.60 -43.16
CA GLU A 64 -14.62 2.19 -42.90
C GLU A 64 -14.96 1.87 -41.44
N PHE A 65 -14.74 2.82 -40.52
CA PHE A 65 -15.02 2.66 -39.09
C PHE A 65 -16.35 3.30 -38.67
N ASP A 66 -17.13 3.87 -39.59
CA ASP A 66 -18.42 4.48 -39.31
C ASP A 66 -19.41 3.48 -38.71
N GLY A 67 -20.17 3.94 -37.72
CA GLY A 67 -21.18 3.11 -37.03
C GLY A 67 -20.62 2.24 -35.90
N LEU A 68 -19.31 2.05 -35.78
CA LEU A 68 -18.71 1.32 -34.66
C LEU A 68 -18.87 2.11 -33.36
N THR A 69 -19.02 1.39 -32.23
CA THR A 69 -18.89 2.03 -30.92
C THR A 69 -17.44 2.42 -30.67
N SER A 70 -17.19 3.36 -29.74
CA SER A 70 -15.84 3.78 -29.39
C SER A 70 -14.91 2.62 -28.99
N GLU A 71 -15.44 1.57 -28.31
CA GLU A 71 -14.69 0.39 -27.95
C GLU A 71 -14.36 -0.49 -29.17
N GLN A 72 -15.36 -0.75 -30.02
CA GLN A 72 -15.17 -1.52 -31.25
C GLN A 72 -14.17 -0.83 -32.20
N ALA A 73 -14.32 0.49 -32.34
CA ALA A 73 -13.44 1.31 -33.17
C ALA A 73 -11.99 1.28 -32.67
N PHE A 74 -11.76 1.30 -31.37
CA PHE A 74 -10.41 1.22 -30.80
C PHE A 74 -9.67 -0.03 -31.28
N ASP A 75 -10.32 -1.19 -31.21
CA ASP A 75 -9.71 -2.45 -31.64
C ASP A 75 -9.58 -2.55 -33.15
N ALA A 76 -10.60 -2.10 -33.91
CA ALA A 76 -10.59 -2.12 -35.38
C ALA A 76 -9.51 -1.20 -35.95
N ILE A 77 -9.38 0.03 -35.44
CA ILE A 77 -8.34 0.98 -35.88
C ILE A 77 -6.96 0.47 -35.48
N ALA A 78 -6.80 -0.10 -34.28
CA ALA A 78 -5.52 -0.67 -33.85
C ALA A 78 -5.09 -1.84 -34.78
N ALA A 79 -6.00 -2.72 -35.14
CA ALA A 79 -5.74 -3.81 -36.10
C ALA A 79 -5.35 -3.24 -37.48
N TRP A 80 -6.12 -2.27 -37.99
CA TRP A 80 -5.87 -1.61 -39.27
C TRP A 80 -4.48 -0.95 -39.34
N LEU A 81 -4.06 -0.28 -38.25
CA LEU A 81 -2.71 0.33 -38.15
C LEU A 81 -1.61 -0.72 -38.09
N SER A 82 -1.82 -1.80 -37.32
CA SER A 82 -0.86 -2.90 -37.18
C SER A 82 -0.60 -3.62 -38.51
N GLU A 83 -1.66 -3.94 -39.25
CA GLU A 83 -1.56 -4.59 -40.56
C GLU A 83 -0.74 -3.78 -41.58
N ARG A 84 -0.72 -2.47 -41.44
CA ARG A 84 0.01 -1.53 -42.32
C ARG A 84 1.37 -1.11 -41.77
N GLY A 85 1.78 -1.63 -40.60
CA GLY A 85 3.03 -1.24 -39.94
C GLY A 85 3.07 0.23 -39.51
N LEU A 86 1.90 0.87 -39.33
CA LEU A 86 1.77 2.29 -38.98
C LEU A 86 1.61 2.53 -37.47
N GLY A 87 1.32 1.49 -36.71
CA GLY A 87 1.14 1.58 -35.27
C GLY A 87 0.77 0.24 -34.65
N GLU A 88 0.73 0.21 -33.33
CA GLU A 88 0.37 -0.97 -32.55
C GLU A 88 -0.42 -0.59 -31.28
N LYS A 89 -1.18 -1.53 -30.76
CA LYS A 89 -1.82 -1.40 -29.44
C LYS A 89 -0.76 -1.51 -28.36
N LYS A 90 -0.58 -0.44 -27.59
CA LYS A 90 0.43 -0.39 -26.53
C LYS A 90 -0.21 -0.12 -25.16
N VAL A 91 0.20 -0.88 -24.18
CA VAL A 91 -0.15 -0.64 -22.77
C VAL A 91 0.94 0.23 -22.16
N ASN A 92 0.56 1.41 -21.68
CA ASN A 92 1.45 2.29 -20.94
C ASN A 92 1.10 2.22 -19.46
N TYR A 93 2.06 1.81 -18.63
CA TYR A 93 1.91 1.80 -17.19
C TYR A 93 2.19 3.21 -16.65
N ARG A 94 1.31 3.68 -15.74
CA ARG A 94 1.47 4.98 -15.06
C ARG A 94 2.13 4.85 -13.70
N LEU A 95 2.91 3.81 -13.50
CA LEU A 95 3.70 3.62 -12.30
C LEU A 95 5.09 4.21 -12.54
N ARG A 96 5.58 5.01 -11.60
CA ARG A 96 6.96 5.52 -11.63
C ARG A 96 7.89 4.44 -11.13
N ASP A 97 9.13 4.44 -11.63
CA ASP A 97 10.17 3.54 -11.15
C ASP A 97 10.43 3.78 -9.65
N TRP A 98 10.69 2.69 -8.95
CA TRP A 98 11.09 2.77 -7.56
C TRP A 98 12.60 3.02 -7.47
N GLY A 99 12.99 4.24 -7.16
CA GLY A 99 14.37 4.59 -6.87
C GLY A 99 14.78 4.01 -5.51
N VAL A 100 15.51 2.90 -5.51
CA VAL A 100 15.83 2.12 -4.30
C VAL A 100 17.05 2.65 -3.55
N SER A 101 17.86 3.50 -4.16
CA SER A 101 19.17 3.95 -3.65
C SER A 101 19.02 5.24 -2.84
N ARG A 102 19.76 5.32 -1.72
CA ARG A 102 19.79 6.48 -0.83
C ARG A 102 21.22 6.82 -0.44
N GLN A 103 21.58 8.10 -0.53
CA GLN A 103 22.89 8.64 -0.17
C GLN A 103 23.00 8.81 1.36
N ARG A 104 22.94 7.69 2.08
CA ARG A 104 23.03 7.69 3.54
C ARG A 104 23.68 6.40 4.05
N TYR A 105 24.21 6.46 5.25
CA TYR A 105 24.81 5.31 5.90
C TYR A 105 23.76 4.29 6.39
N TRP A 106 22.65 4.79 6.92
CA TRP A 106 21.58 3.96 7.46
C TRP A 106 20.81 3.25 6.35
N GLY A 107 20.77 1.94 6.39
CA GLY A 107 20.07 1.08 5.47
C GLY A 107 20.88 -0.16 5.12
N ALA A 108 20.26 -1.14 4.45
CA ALA A 108 20.98 -2.30 3.95
C ALA A 108 21.89 -1.91 2.78
N PRO A 109 23.11 -2.44 2.70
CA PRO A 109 24.01 -2.21 1.56
C PRO A 109 23.39 -2.74 0.27
N ILE A 110 23.65 -2.06 -0.83
CA ILE A 110 23.26 -2.53 -2.16
C ILE A 110 24.36 -3.46 -2.69
N PRO A 111 24.09 -4.76 -2.94
CA PRO A 111 25.12 -5.73 -3.31
C PRO A 111 25.49 -5.63 -4.79
N MET A 112 25.94 -4.45 -5.22
CA MET A 112 26.36 -4.13 -6.58
C MET A 112 27.77 -3.56 -6.61
N ARG A 113 28.43 -3.71 -7.75
CA ARG A 113 29.73 -3.13 -8.05
C ARG A 113 29.69 -2.43 -9.40
N SER A 114 30.46 -1.36 -9.53
CA SER A 114 30.73 -0.68 -10.79
C SER A 114 32.12 -1.08 -11.29
N LEU A 115 32.21 -1.56 -12.53
CA LEU A 115 33.48 -1.74 -13.21
C LEU A 115 34.02 -0.39 -13.71
N GLU A 116 35.29 -0.34 -14.12
CA GLU A 116 35.92 0.88 -14.63
C GLU A 116 35.21 1.47 -15.86
N ASP A 117 34.57 0.66 -16.67
CA ASP A 117 33.76 1.09 -17.83
C ASP A 117 32.35 1.56 -17.46
N GLY A 118 31.99 1.56 -16.18
CA GLY A 118 30.67 1.94 -15.68
C GLY A 118 29.63 0.82 -15.69
N THR A 119 29.99 -0.39 -16.12
CA THR A 119 29.10 -1.56 -16.07
C THR A 119 28.76 -1.92 -14.63
N GLN A 120 27.47 -2.10 -14.34
CA GLN A 120 27.00 -2.53 -13.02
C GLN A 120 26.89 -4.06 -12.98
N VAL A 121 27.52 -4.68 -11.99
CA VAL A 121 27.53 -6.13 -11.78
C VAL A 121 27.14 -6.47 -10.34
N PRO A 122 26.44 -7.59 -10.09
CA PRO A 122 26.15 -8.03 -8.73
C PRO A 122 27.41 -8.50 -8.02
N VAL A 123 27.43 -8.37 -6.70
CA VAL A 123 28.43 -8.98 -5.84
C VAL A 123 28.29 -10.51 -5.96
N PRO A 124 29.40 -11.28 -6.15
CA PRO A 124 29.35 -12.74 -6.15
C PRO A 124 28.73 -13.30 -4.86
N GLU A 125 28.02 -14.41 -4.96
CA GLU A 125 27.30 -15.02 -3.83
C GLU A 125 28.22 -15.41 -2.67
N ASP A 126 29.41 -15.88 -2.99
CA ASP A 126 30.45 -16.28 -2.02
C ASP A 126 31.11 -15.09 -1.30
N GLU A 127 30.83 -13.86 -1.73
CA GLU A 127 31.28 -12.62 -1.09
C GLU A 127 30.15 -11.89 -0.33
N LEU A 128 28.96 -12.49 -0.24
CA LEU A 128 27.84 -11.96 0.56
C LEU A 128 27.94 -12.43 2.02
N PRO A 129 27.43 -11.62 2.96
CA PRO A 129 26.79 -10.32 2.80
C PRO A 129 27.81 -9.18 2.62
N VAL A 130 27.40 -8.09 1.95
CA VAL A 130 28.16 -6.84 1.96
C VAL A 130 28.03 -6.19 3.34
N VAL A 131 29.15 -6.01 4.03
CA VAL A 131 29.19 -5.42 5.38
C VAL A 131 29.59 -3.96 5.29
N LEU A 132 28.81 -3.09 5.94
CA LEU A 132 29.16 -1.67 6.07
C LEU A 132 30.33 -1.48 7.03
N PRO A 133 31.19 -0.48 6.82
CA PRO A 133 32.30 -0.17 7.74
C PRO A 133 31.74 0.33 9.08
N GLU A 134 32.27 -0.15 10.19
CA GLU A 134 31.88 0.27 11.55
C GLU A 134 32.65 1.52 12.02
N ASP A 135 33.88 1.68 11.57
CA ASP A 135 34.73 2.82 11.90
C ASP A 135 34.54 3.98 10.93
N VAL A 136 33.38 4.66 11.05
CA VAL A 136 33.01 5.76 10.17
C VAL A 136 32.99 7.10 10.89
N ARG A 137 33.35 8.17 10.17
CA ARG A 137 33.25 9.55 10.65
C ARG A 137 32.04 10.23 10.03
N MET A 138 31.18 10.78 10.89
CA MET A 138 29.99 11.53 10.50
C MET A 138 30.30 13.02 10.48
N ASP A 139 30.25 13.67 9.31
CA ASP A 139 30.35 15.12 9.15
C ASP A 139 28.98 15.83 9.10
N GLY A 140 27.90 15.04 9.11
CA GLY A 140 26.52 15.54 9.05
C GLY A 140 26.05 15.97 7.66
N VAL A 141 26.89 15.89 6.63
CA VAL A 141 26.59 16.32 5.26
C VAL A 141 26.73 15.17 4.27
N THR A 142 27.88 14.52 4.25
CA THR A 142 28.19 13.45 3.30
C THR A 142 27.98 12.08 3.93
N SER A 143 27.41 11.12 3.20
CA SER A 143 27.37 9.73 3.65
C SER A 143 28.79 9.24 3.94
N PRO A 144 29.09 8.71 5.15
CA PRO A 144 30.43 8.27 5.52
C PRO A 144 30.97 7.16 4.62
N ILE A 145 30.14 6.29 4.07
CA ILE A 145 30.56 5.29 3.09
C ILE A 145 31.02 5.93 1.77
N LYS A 146 30.36 6.99 1.34
CA LYS A 146 30.73 7.74 0.14
C LYS A 146 32.00 8.56 0.36
N ALA A 147 32.25 8.96 1.59
CA ALA A 147 33.46 9.69 1.99
C ALA A 147 34.68 8.76 2.23
N ASP A 148 34.50 7.44 2.21
CA ASP A 148 35.55 6.44 2.38
C ASP A 148 35.95 5.79 1.06
N PRO A 149 36.95 6.33 0.34
CA PRO A 149 37.37 5.78 -0.94
C PRO A 149 38.06 4.42 -0.81
N GLU A 150 38.62 4.07 0.35
CA GLU A 150 39.26 2.77 0.55
C GLU A 150 38.24 1.66 0.73
N TRP A 151 37.16 1.90 1.46
CA TRP A 151 36.04 0.94 1.54
C TRP A 151 35.36 0.73 0.17
N ALA A 152 35.25 1.78 -0.63
CA ALA A 152 34.63 1.70 -1.95
C ALA A 152 35.44 0.83 -2.94
N LYS A 153 36.76 0.77 -2.82
CA LYS A 153 37.62 -0.04 -3.71
C LYS A 153 37.40 -1.54 -3.48
N THR A 154 37.30 -2.29 -4.55
CA THR A 154 37.18 -3.74 -4.54
C THR A 154 37.66 -4.35 -5.85
N GLN A 155 37.45 -5.62 -6.03
CA GLN A 155 37.72 -6.33 -7.29
C GLN A 155 36.50 -7.14 -7.70
N HIS A 156 36.31 -7.36 -8.96
CA HIS A 156 35.33 -8.29 -9.54
C HIS A 156 36.04 -9.18 -10.56
N GLN A 157 36.10 -10.49 -10.28
CA GLN A 157 36.81 -11.46 -11.12
C GLN A 157 38.27 -11.05 -11.45
N GLY A 158 38.97 -10.50 -10.45
CA GLY A 158 40.36 -10.04 -10.59
C GLY A 158 40.55 -8.71 -11.29
N GLN A 159 39.50 -8.00 -11.67
CA GLN A 159 39.56 -6.65 -12.24
C GLN A 159 39.20 -5.60 -11.18
N PRO A 160 39.78 -4.40 -11.23
CA PRO A 160 39.39 -3.30 -10.35
C PRO A 160 37.90 -2.99 -10.48
N ALA A 161 37.27 -2.76 -9.34
CA ALA A 161 35.85 -2.41 -9.25
C ALA A 161 35.58 -1.50 -8.04
N PHE A 162 34.41 -0.90 -8.00
CA PHE A 162 33.98 -0.07 -6.89
C PHE A 162 32.66 -0.58 -6.33
N ARG A 163 32.58 -0.74 -5.00
CA ARG A 163 31.32 -1.05 -4.31
C ARG A 163 30.33 0.10 -4.48
N GLU A 164 29.05 -0.24 -4.51
CA GLU A 164 28.01 0.76 -4.37
C GLU A 164 28.10 1.41 -2.99
N THR A 165 28.06 2.73 -2.95
CA THR A 165 28.20 3.52 -1.71
C THR A 165 26.87 4.09 -1.21
N ASP A 166 25.80 3.88 -1.94
CA ASP A 166 24.44 4.13 -1.47
C ASP A 166 23.92 2.91 -0.70
N THR A 167 22.94 3.13 0.15
CA THR A 167 22.20 2.05 0.82
C THR A 167 20.78 1.97 0.27
N PHE A 168 20.11 0.85 0.52
CA PHE A 168 18.72 0.70 0.15
C PHE A 168 17.80 1.67 0.91
N ASP A 169 16.74 2.09 0.25
CA ASP A 169 15.57 2.69 0.88
C ASP A 169 15.01 1.74 1.95
N THR A 170 14.58 2.27 3.08
CA THR A 170 13.99 1.49 4.18
C THR A 170 12.70 0.74 3.78
N PHE A 171 12.04 1.13 2.69
CA PHE A 171 10.96 0.34 2.13
C PHE A 171 11.43 -1.01 1.55
N MET A 172 12.71 -1.18 1.25
CA MET A 172 13.23 -2.45 0.78
C MET A 172 13.04 -3.53 1.86
N GLU A 173 13.52 -3.29 3.07
CA GLU A 173 13.40 -4.24 4.17
C GLU A 173 11.93 -4.42 4.60
N SER A 174 11.17 -3.34 4.70
CA SER A 174 9.76 -3.40 5.08
C SER A 174 8.88 -4.09 4.03
N SER A 175 9.37 -4.23 2.80
CA SER A 175 8.62 -4.87 1.71
C SER A 175 8.57 -6.39 1.82
N TRP A 176 9.44 -7.02 2.60
CA TRP A 176 9.49 -8.48 2.73
C TRP A 176 9.74 -8.99 4.15
N TYR A 177 9.81 -8.11 5.16
CA TYR A 177 10.07 -8.49 6.56
C TYR A 177 9.15 -9.59 7.08
N TYR A 178 7.88 -9.60 6.64
CA TYR A 178 6.89 -10.61 7.01
C TYR A 178 7.29 -12.01 6.53
N ALA A 179 7.96 -12.12 5.38
CA ALA A 179 8.52 -13.38 4.89
C ALA A 179 9.77 -13.77 5.70
N ARG A 180 10.67 -12.82 5.98
CA ARG A 180 11.84 -13.05 6.81
C ARG A 180 11.49 -13.53 8.22
N PHE A 181 10.42 -13.03 8.80
CA PHE A 181 9.95 -13.44 10.13
C PHE A 181 9.53 -14.91 10.23
N THR A 182 9.29 -15.58 9.10
CA THR A 182 9.00 -17.03 9.09
C THR A 182 10.23 -17.88 9.41
N CYS A 183 11.44 -17.34 9.19
CA CYS A 183 12.72 -18.02 9.37
C CYS A 183 13.82 -17.03 9.83
N PRO A 184 13.69 -16.44 11.05
CA PRO A 184 14.60 -15.39 11.52
C PRO A 184 16.03 -15.88 11.76
N ASP A 185 16.20 -17.17 11.93
CA ASP A 185 17.45 -17.90 12.15
C ASP A 185 18.11 -18.43 10.87
N GLU A 186 17.53 -18.18 9.69
CA GLU A 186 18.13 -18.54 8.41
C GLU A 186 19.35 -17.64 8.11
N ASP A 187 20.52 -18.23 7.93
CA ASP A 187 21.79 -17.51 7.71
C ASP A 187 22.48 -17.83 6.36
N GLN A 188 21.92 -18.76 5.59
CA GLN A 188 22.49 -19.17 4.29
C GLN A 188 21.78 -18.52 3.10
N ALA A 189 20.51 -18.07 3.29
CA ALA A 189 19.68 -17.52 2.23
C ALA A 189 18.79 -16.38 2.75
N MET A 190 18.12 -15.67 1.84
CA MET A 190 17.14 -14.65 2.19
C MET A 190 16.05 -15.21 3.09
N LEU A 191 15.54 -16.39 2.77
CA LEU A 191 14.52 -17.11 3.52
C LEU A 191 14.55 -18.61 3.19
N ASP A 192 13.99 -19.42 4.08
CA ASP A 192 13.69 -20.82 3.85
C ASP A 192 12.32 -20.95 3.14
N PRO A 193 12.27 -21.43 1.88
CA PRO A 193 11.02 -21.55 1.14
C PRO A 193 9.98 -22.45 1.82
N ALA A 194 10.39 -23.53 2.49
CA ALA A 194 9.46 -24.44 3.15
C ALA A 194 8.78 -23.76 4.33
N ARG A 195 9.53 -23.03 5.15
CA ARG A 195 8.99 -22.28 6.29
C ARG A 195 8.16 -21.08 5.83
N ALA A 196 8.63 -20.37 4.79
CA ALA A 196 7.90 -19.25 4.22
C ALA A 196 6.53 -19.70 3.69
N ASN A 197 6.48 -20.76 2.88
CA ASN A 197 5.24 -21.26 2.28
C ASN A 197 4.28 -21.91 3.28
N TYR A 198 4.76 -22.34 4.44
CA TYR A 198 3.89 -22.80 5.54
C TYR A 198 3.11 -21.63 6.16
N TRP A 199 3.74 -20.46 6.34
CA TRP A 199 3.13 -19.31 7.00
C TRP A 199 2.47 -18.30 6.06
N LEU A 200 2.92 -18.22 4.81
CA LEU A 200 2.42 -17.28 3.80
C LEU A 200 1.30 -17.90 2.95
N PRO A 201 0.38 -17.08 2.46
CA PRO A 201 0.21 -15.64 2.70
C PRO A 201 -0.29 -15.35 4.13
N VAL A 202 0.08 -14.19 4.68
CA VAL A 202 -0.34 -13.74 6.02
C VAL A 202 -1.86 -13.70 6.11
N ASP A 203 -2.44 -14.29 7.15
CA ASP A 203 -3.91 -14.43 7.26
C ASP A 203 -4.60 -13.10 7.51
N GLN A 204 -4.03 -12.25 8.37
CA GLN A 204 -4.57 -10.93 8.69
C GLN A 204 -3.44 -9.91 8.82
N TYR A 205 -3.48 -8.87 8.01
CA TYR A 205 -2.52 -7.77 8.03
C TYR A 205 -3.19 -6.48 8.50
N VAL A 206 -2.63 -5.85 9.53
CA VAL A 206 -3.25 -4.70 10.22
C VAL A 206 -2.32 -3.50 10.12
N GLY A 207 -2.86 -2.35 9.70
CA GLY A 207 -2.09 -1.13 9.61
C GLY A 207 -2.95 0.08 9.25
N GLY A 208 -2.36 1.27 9.26
CA GLY A 208 -3.04 2.50 8.88
C GLY A 208 -3.39 2.54 7.38
N ILE A 209 -4.47 3.23 7.05
CA ILE A 209 -4.94 3.38 5.66
C ILE A 209 -3.88 4.05 4.75
N GLU A 210 -3.01 4.88 5.30
CA GLU A 210 -1.94 5.57 4.57
C GLU A 210 -0.95 4.63 3.91
N HIS A 211 -0.82 3.40 4.41
CA HIS A 211 0.08 2.39 3.85
C HIS A 211 -0.42 1.76 2.55
N ALA A 212 -1.66 1.97 2.18
CA ALA A 212 -2.24 1.44 0.94
C ALA A 212 -1.49 1.91 -0.32
N ILE A 213 -0.97 3.13 -0.33
CA ILE A 213 -0.27 3.73 -1.47
C ILE A 213 1.25 3.48 -1.42
N LEU A 214 1.82 3.32 -0.23
CA LEU A 214 3.27 3.17 -0.02
C LEU A 214 3.64 1.72 0.27
N HIS A 215 3.66 1.34 1.54
CA HIS A 215 4.12 0.04 2.01
C HIS A 215 3.43 -1.15 1.32
N LEU A 216 2.12 -1.15 1.20
CA LEU A 216 1.40 -2.28 0.59
C LEU A 216 1.73 -2.45 -0.88
N LEU A 217 1.93 -1.36 -1.62
CA LEU A 217 2.35 -1.42 -3.01
C LEU A 217 3.72 -2.10 -3.15
N TYR A 218 4.68 -1.68 -2.33
CA TYR A 218 6.03 -2.24 -2.35
C TYR A 218 6.05 -3.68 -1.85
N ALA A 219 5.31 -4.02 -0.78
CA ALA A 219 5.21 -5.38 -0.28
C ALA A 219 4.62 -6.33 -1.31
N ARG A 220 3.57 -5.94 -2.02
CA ARG A 220 2.97 -6.73 -3.11
C ARG A 220 3.92 -6.90 -4.28
N PHE A 221 4.62 -5.84 -4.67
CA PHE A 221 5.63 -5.91 -5.74
C PHE A 221 6.78 -6.85 -5.36
N PHE A 222 7.35 -6.67 -4.16
CA PHE A 222 8.46 -7.49 -3.69
C PHE A 222 8.07 -8.97 -3.52
N HIS A 223 6.85 -9.23 -3.08
CA HIS A 223 6.34 -10.59 -2.99
C HIS A 223 6.32 -11.32 -4.35
N LYS A 224 5.96 -10.60 -5.42
CA LYS A 224 6.02 -11.15 -6.79
C LYS A 224 7.46 -11.41 -7.23
N LEU A 225 8.41 -10.56 -6.82
CA LEU A 225 9.84 -10.81 -7.06
C LEU A 225 10.36 -12.04 -6.30
N LEU A 226 9.83 -12.34 -5.10
CA LEU A 226 10.14 -13.57 -4.37
C LEU A 226 9.48 -14.81 -4.99
N ARG A 227 8.27 -14.66 -5.54
CA ARG A 227 7.53 -15.73 -6.21
C ARG A 227 8.22 -16.17 -7.50
N ASP A 228 8.66 -15.24 -8.31
CA ASP A 228 9.19 -15.53 -9.66
C ASP A 228 10.41 -16.47 -9.64
N PRO A 229 11.37 -16.41 -8.69
CA PRO A 229 12.41 -17.42 -8.51
C PRO A 229 11.96 -18.63 -7.66
N GLY A 230 10.70 -18.71 -7.23
CA GLY A 230 10.16 -19.87 -6.49
C GLY A 230 10.42 -19.84 -4.98
N LEU A 231 10.78 -18.71 -4.41
CA LEU A 231 10.99 -18.58 -2.95
C LEU A 231 9.66 -18.59 -2.18
N VAL A 232 8.59 -18.08 -2.78
CA VAL A 232 7.22 -18.15 -2.26
C VAL A 232 6.27 -18.61 -3.36
N GLU A 233 5.17 -19.28 -3.00
CA GLU A 233 4.20 -19.83 -3.96
C GLU A 233 2.99 -18.92 -4.17
N SER A 234 2.64 -18.13 -3.17
CA SER A 234 1.43 -17.27 -3.22
C SER A 234 1.63 -16.05 -4.11
N ASP A 235 0.57 -15.63 -4.80
CA ASP A 235 0.57 -14.43 -5.66
C ASP A 235 0.52 -13.12 -4.87
N GLU A 236 -0.05 -13.17 -3.67
CA GLU A 236 -0.25 -11.99 -2.82
C GLU A 236 0.27 -12.28 -1.41
N PRO A 237 0.88 -11.28 -0.75
CA PRO A 237 1.48 -11.47 0.58
C PRO A 237 0.45 -11.60 1.71
N PHE A 238 -0.75 -11.05 1.54
CA PHE A 238 -1.77 -10.92 2.57
C PHE A 238 -3.13 -11.42 2.10
N LYS A 239 -3.81 -12.27 2.88
CA LYS A 239 -5.17 -12.74 2.60
C LYS A 239 -6.21 -11.66 2.89
N ARG A 240 -6.02 -10.91 3.98
CA ARG A 240 -6.94 -9.87 4.44
C ARG A 240 -6.17 -8.67 4.96
N LEU A 241 -6.69 -7.49 4.65
CA LEU A 241 -6.19 -6.22 5.17
C LEU A 241 -7.23 -5.64 6.14
N LEU A 242 -6.78 -5.18 7.29
CA LEU A 242 -7.55 -4.31 8.17
C LEU A 242 -6.88 -2.94 8.17
N CYS A 243 -7.43 -2.03 7.36
CA CYS A 243 -6.93 -0.66 7.27
C CYS A 243 -7.54 0.18 8.37
N GLN A 244 -6.74 0.52 9.37
CA GLN A 244 -7.18 1.31 10.52
C GLN A 244 -7.36 2.78 10.16
N GLY A 245 -8.41 3.39 10.73
CA GLY A 245 -8.62 4.83 10.69
C GLY A 245 -7.59 5.61 11.52
N MET A 246 -7.61 6.92 11.36
CA MET A 246 -6.68 7.81 12.07
C MET A 246 -7.12 8.07 13.50
N VAL A 247 -6.17 8.15 14.43
CA VAL A 247 -6.42 8.68 15.76
C VAL A 247 -6.28 10.21 15.70
N LEU A 248 -7.37 10.90 16.00
CA LEU A 248 -7.45 12.35 15.98
C LEU A 248 -7.47 12.89 17.42
N LYS A 249 -6.98 14.09 17.61
CA LYS A 249 -7.19 14.90 18.82
C LYS A 249 -7.49 16.34 18.40
N ASP A 250 -8.57 16.89 18.97
CA ASP A 250 -9.07 18.22 18.62
C ASP A 250 -9.39 18.37 17.12
N GLY A 251 -10.02 17.32 16.55
CA GLY A 251 -10.42 17.26 15.14
C GLY A 251 -9.26 17.15 14.13
N ALA A 252 -8.03 16.93 14.59
CA ALA A 252 -6.86 16.88 13.71
C ALA A 252 -5.98 15.64 13.97
N LYS A 253 -5.29 15.19 12.91
CA LYS A 253 -4.24 14.16 13.05
C LYS A 253 -3.21 14.60 14.09
N MET A 254 -2.89 13.70 15.02
CA MET A 254 -1.86 13.93 16.02
C MET A 254 -0.50 14.15 15.35
N SER A 255 0.21 15.19 15.77
CA SER A 255 1.58 15.45 15.35
C SER A 255 2.37 16.22 16.42
N LYS A 256 3.65 15.95 16.53
CA LYS A 256 4.55 16.66 17.45
C LYS A 256 4.60 18.16 17.16
N SER A 257 4.55 18.54 15.88
CA SER A 257 4.57 19.96 15.47
C SER A 257 3.32 20.74 15.87
N LYS A 258 2.18 20.06 16.05
CA LYS A 258 0.92 20.67 16.51
C LYS A 258 0.75 20.64 18.03
N GLY A 259 1.59 19.87 18.73
CA GLY A 259 1.49 19.71 20.19
C GLY A 259 0.23 18.96 20.66
N ASN A 260 -0.49 18.28 19.74
CA ASN A 260 -1.72 17.55 20.04
C ASN A 260 -1.52 16.04 20.16
N THR A 261 -0.32 15.61 20.57
CA THR A 261 -0.02 14.19 20.81
C THR A 261 -0.45 13.76 22.20
N VAL A 262 -0.87 12.51 22.33
CA VAL A 262 -1.09 11.83 23.60
C VAL A 262 0.05 10.85 23.83
N ASP A 263 0.67 10.90 25.00
CA ASP A 263 1.68 9.95 25.40
C ASP A 263 1.01 8.69 25.97
N PRO A 264 1.09 7.55 25.29
CA PRO A 264 0.52 6.30 25.80
C PRO A 264 1.08 5.91 27.18
N GLN A 265 2.34 6.19 27.45
CA GLN A 265 3.00 5.83 28.71
C GLN A 265 2.34 6.52 29.90
N GLN A 266 2.09 7.82 29.78
CA GLN A 266 1.41 8.59 30.82
C GLN A 266 0.00 8.02 31.10
N MET A 267 -0.73 7.67 30.05
CA MET A 267 -2.07 7.07 30.20
C MET A 267 -2.01 5.69 30.85
N ILE A 268 -0.99 4.89 30.54
CA ILE A 268 -0.79 3.57 31.12
C ILE A 268 -0.46 3.68 32.61
N GLU A 269 0.36 4.62 32.99
CA GLU A 269 0.71 4.87 34.39
C GLU A 269 -0.49 5.33 35.24
N GLU A 270 -1.35 6.17 34.66
CA GLU A 270 -2.52 6.69 35.36
C GLU A 270 -3.71 5.72 35.41
N PHE A 271 -4.02 5.06 34.29
CA PHE A 271 -5.24 4.28 34.13
C PHE A 271 -5.01 2.77 33.93
N GLY A 272 -3.78 2.37 33.65
CA GLY A 272 -3.43 0.99 33.30
C GLY A 272 -3.57 0.68 31.81
N ALA A 273 -2.73 -0.25 31.32
CA ALA A 273 -2.69 -0.63 29.90
C ALA A 273 -4.02 -1.17 29.37
N ASP A 274 -4.73 -1.98 30.16
CA ASP A 274 -6.02 -2.54 29.76
C ASP A 274 -7.10 -1.48 29.56
N THR A 275 -7.06 -0.41 30.33
CA THR A 275 -7.97 0.73 30.15
C THR A 275 -7.75 1.41 28.81
N VAL A 276 -6.50 1.69 28.46
CA VAL A 276 -6.14 2.33 27.18
C VAL A 276 -6.53 1.43 26.01
N ARG A 277 -6.24 0.14 26.09
CA ARG A 277 -6.61 -0.84 25.07
C ARG A 277 -8.13 -0.93 24.90
N LEU A 278 -8.88 -1.01 26.01
CA LEU A 278 -10.35 -1.04 25.96
C LEU A 278 -10.91 0.22 25.31
N PHE A 279 -10.40 1.40 25.68
CA PHE A 279 -10.83 2.66 25.08
C PHE A 279 -10.60 2.68 23.58
N MET A 280 -9.41 2.31 23.11
CA MET A 280 -9.08 2.27 21.68
C MET A 280 -10.00 1.34 20.88
N MET A 281 -10.36 0.19 21.46
CA MET A 281 -11.25 -0.79 20.80
C MET A 281 -12.72 -0.36 20.83
N PHE A 282 -13.13 0.37 21.86
CA PHE A 282 -14.53 0.74 22.09
C PHE A 282 -14.92 2.05 21.40
N ALA A 283 -14.00 3.01 21.26
CA ALA A 283 -14.32 4.37 20.86
C ALA A 283 -14.77 4.51 19.40
N ALA A 284 -14.27 3.65 18.52
CA ALA A 284 -14.70 3.59 17.12
C ALA A 284 -14.45 2.20 16.51
N PRO A 285 -15.20 1.80 15.45
CA PRO A 285 -14.80 0.67 14.62
C PRO A 285 -13.38 0.85 14.07
N PRO A 286 -12.58 -0.22 13.92
CA PRO A 286 -11.17 -0.12 13.53
C PRO A 286 -10.92 0.67 12.24
N GLU A 287 -11.82 0.60 11.27
CA GLU A 287 -11.68 1.27 9.97
C GLU A 287 -12.06 2.76 10.01
N GLN A 288 -12.66 3.20 11.10
CA GLN A 288 -13.07 4.61 11.27
C GLN A 288 -12.04 5.39 12.06
N SER A 289 -12.01 6.71 11.82
CA SER A 289 -11.20 7.61 12.63
C SER A 289 -11.75 7.70 14.05
N LEU A 290 -10.86 7.64 15.02
CA LEU A 290 -11.14 7.73 16.44
C LEU A 290 -10.77 9.12 16.93
N GLU A 291 -11.70 9.82 17.58
CA GLU A 291 -11.41 11.06 18.28
C GLU A 291 -11.01 10.76 19.74
N TRP A 292 -9.78 11.11 20.07
CA TRP A 292 -9.28 10.94 21.42
C TRP A 292 -9.95 11.90 22.40
N ASN A 293 -10.46 11.36 23.51
CA ASN A 293 -10.94 12.16 24.62
C ASN A 293 -10.66 11.49 25.97
N ASP A 294 -10.21 12.28 26.93
CA ASP A 294 -9.80 11.78 28.23
C ASP A 294 -10.97 11.23 29.06
N SER A 295 -12.15 11.81 28.92
CA SER A 295 -13.36 11.33 29.62
C SER A 295 -13.81 9.93 29.16
N GLY A 296 -13.53 9.55 27.92
CA GLY A 296 -13.74 8.21 27.41
C GLY A 296 -12.79 7.19 28.03
N VAL A 297 -11.53 7.57 28.25
CA VAL A 297 -10.52 6.73 28.94
C VAL A 297 -10.97 6.50 30.39
N GLU A 298 -11.39 7.54 31.13
CA GLU A 298 -11.94 7.40 32.47
C GLU A 298 -13.19 6.51 32.49
N GLY A 299 -14.05 6.61 31.48
CA GLY A 299 -15.23 5.74 31.33
C GLY A 299 -14.86 4.27 31.23
N ALA A 300 -13.87 3.94 30.40
CA ALA A 300 -13.32 2.59 30.27
C ALA A 300 -12.72 2.09 31.62
N HIS A 301 -11.98 2.95 32.31
CA HIS A 301 -11.40 2.62 33.61
C HIS A 301 -12.47 2.29 34.66
N ARG A 302 -13.53 3.10 34.76
CA ARG A 302 -14.66 2.84 35.67
C ARG A 302 -15.36 1.52 35.34
N PHE A 303 -15.48 1.17 34.04
CA PHE A 303 -16.06 -0.09 33.63
C PHE A 303 -15.20 -1.28 34.11
N LEU A 304 -13.89 -1.25 33.86
CA LEU A 304 -12.97 -2.31 34.28
C LEU A 304 -12.95 -2.49 35.79
N LYS A 305 -12.96 -1.39 36.57
CA LYS A 305 -13.04 -1.47 38.04
C LYS A 305 -14.32 -2.12 38.52
N ARG A 306 -15.46 -1.86 37.88
CA ARG A 306 -16.72 -2.52 38.23
C ARG A 306 -16.70 -3.99 37.89
N LEU A 307 -16.16 -4.34 36.71
CA LEU A 307 -16.01 -5.74 36.30
C LEU A 307 -15.09 -6.50 37.25
N TRP A 308 -13.94 -5.92 37.60
CA TRP A 308 -13.00 -6.50 38.55
C TRP A 308 -13.67 -6.78 39.88
N ARG A 309 -14.36 -5.78 40.44
CA ARG A 309 -15.07 -5.94 41.74
C ARG A 309 -16.10 -7.05 41.70
N LEU A 310 -16.92 -7.08 40.65
CA LEU A 310 -17.93 -8.14 40.48
C LEU A 310 -17.32 -9.55 40.52
N VAL A 311 -16.21 -9.72 39.78
CA VAL A 311 -15.51 -11.01 39.71
C VAL A 311 -14.82 -11.35 41.05
N ALA A 312 -14.15 -10.37 41.68
CA ALA A 312 -13.49 -10.55 42.96
C ALA A 312 -14.49 -10.97 44.06
N GLU A 313 -15.58 -10.26 44.21
CA GLU A 313 -16.67 -10.57 45.17
C GLU A 313 -17.23 -11.98 44.91
N HIS A 314 -17.40 -12.38 43.64
CA HIS A 314 -17.87 -13.72 43.30
C HIS A 314 -16.84 -14.80 43.69
N VAL A 315 -15.57 -14.60 43.43
CA VAL A 315 -14.49 -15.53 43.75
C VAL A 315 -14.29 -15.65 45.25
N GLU A 316 -14.34 -14.54 45.98
CA GLU A 316 -14.27 -14.55 47.47
C GLU A 316 -15.43 -15.33 48.12
N GLY A 317 -16.60 -15.36 47.48
CA GLY A 317 -17.75 -16.15 47.91
C GLY A 317 -17.59 -17.66 47.78
N GLY A 318 -16.50 -18.12 47.17
CA GLY A 318 -16.19 -19.54 46.95
C GLY A 318 -16.91 -20.16 45.75
N PRO A 319 -16.82 -21.47 45.56
CA PRO A 319 -17.42 -22.15 44.42
C PRO A 319 -18.93 -21.94 44.34
N ALA A 320 -19.42 -21.46 43.22
CA ALA A 320 -20.85 -21.34 42.97
C ALA A 320 -21.49 -22.76 42.89
N PRO A 321 -22.69 -22.97 43.45
CA PRO A 321 -23.41 -24.22 43.29
C PRO A 321 -23.78 -24.44 41.82
N ALA A 322 -23.95 -25.69 41.42
CA ALA A 322 -24.41 -26.03 40.09
C ALA A 322 -25.76 -25.36 39.82
N LEU A 323 -25.86 -24.64 38.70
CA LEU A 323 -27.10 -23.97 38.29
C LEU A 323 -28.10 -25.01 37.78
N ASP A 324 -29.27 -25.10 38.40
CA ASP A 324 -30.43 -25.79 37.84
C ASP A 324 -31.31 -24.74 37.10
N PRO A 325 -31.37 -24.74 35.77
CA PRO A 325 -32.19 -23.79 35.03
C PRO A 325 -33.70 -23.85 35.35
N ALA A 326 -34.17 -24.98 35.84
CA ALA A 326 -35.59 -25.16 36.16
C ALA A 326 -36.03 -24.41 37.42
N THR A 327 -35.08 -24.10 38.31
CA THR A 327 -35.35 -23.39 39.59
C THR A 327 -35.30 -21.88 39.48
N LEU A 328 -34.93 -21.34 38.29
CA LEU A 328 -34.80 -19.90 38.07
C LEU A 328 -36.19 -19.23 38.03
N ASP A 329 -36.30 -18.12 38.74
CA ASP A 329 -37.40 -17.18 38.58
C ASP A 329 -37.35 -16.45 37.22
N ASP A 330 -38.31 -15.58 36.92
CA ASP A 330 -38.35 -14.86 35.65
C ASP A 330 -37.18 -13.87 35.48
N SER A 331 -36.67 -13.32 36.58
CA SER A 331 -35.47 -12.45 36.55
C SER A 331 -34.23 -13.25 36.20
N GLY A 332 -34.03 -14.40 36.87
CA GLY A 332 -32.93 -15.32 36.59
C GLY A 332 -32.96 -15.89 35.17
N LYS A 333 -34.12 -16.27 34.67
CA LYS A 333 -34.30 -16.69 33.26
C LYS A 333 -33.95 -15.56 32.26
N THR A 334 -34.37 -14.34 32.57
CA THR A 334 -34.07 -13.15 31.72
C THR A 334 -32.57 -12.86 31.71
N LEU A 335 -31.92 -12.86 32.89
CA LEU A 335 -30.47 -12.64 32.97
C LEU A 335 -29.70 -13.73 32.23
N ARG A 336 -30.06 -15.02 32.40
CA ARG A 336 -29.43 -16.14 31.73
C ARG A 336 -29.54 -16.00 30.20
N ARG A 337 -30.75 -15.69 29.69
CA ARG A 337 -30.95 -15.46 28.26
C ARG A 337 -30.06 -14.33 27.75
N LYS A 338 -30.04 -13.21 28.47
CA LYS A 338 -29.24 -12.05 28.09
C LYS A 338 -27.73 -12.36 28.07
N THR A 339 -27.26 -13.16 29.02
CA THR A 339 -25.86 -13.61 29.06
C THR A 339 -25.51 -14.43 27.82
N HIS A 340 -26.34 -15.41 27.45
CA HIS A 340 -26.07 -16.23 26.26
C HIS A 340 -26.20 -15.44 24.95
N GLU A 341 -27.16 -14.54 24.83
CA GLU A 341 -27.28 -13.64 23.70
C GLU A 341 -26.02 -12.74 23.58
N THR A 342 -25.50 -12.26 24.71
CA THR A 342 -24.28 -11.44 24.73
C THR A 342 -23.06 -12.25 24.33
N ILE A 343 -22.90 -13.48 24.86
CA ILE A 343 -21.81 -14.38 24.47
C ILE A 343 -21.84 -14.62 22.95
N GLN A 344 -23.01 -14.95 22.41
CA GLN A 344 -23.16 -15.20 20.99
C GLN A 344 -22.79 -13.95 20.16
N LYS A 345 -23.32 -12.78 20.55
CA LYS A 345 -23.06 -11.52 19.86
C LYS A 345 -21.56 -11.17 19.88
N VAL A 346 -20.93 -11.21 21.03
CA VAL A 346 -19.50 -10.89 21.19
C VAL A 346 -18.64 -11.86 20.39
N SER A 347 -18.95 -13.16 20.43
CA SER A 347 -18.24 -14.17 19.65
C SER A 347 -18.34 -13.89 18.15
N ASP A 348 -19.52 -13.51 17.68
CA ASP A 348 -19.76 -13.18 16.27
C ASP A 348 -19.04 -11.87 15.84
N ASP A 349 -19.15 -10.85 16.68
CA ASP A 349 -18.50 -9.55 16.41
C ASP A 349 -16.97 -9.68 16.37
N ILE A 350 -16.36 -10.46 17.28
CA ILE A 350 -14.91 -10.68 17.29
C ILE A 350 -14.46 -11.59 16.14
N SER A 351 -15.14 -12.71 15.91
CA SER A 351 -14.64 -13.73 14.98
C SER A 351 -14.92 -13.44 13.52
N ARG A 352 -15.99 -12.71 13.20
CA ARG A 352 -16.44 -12.50 11.81
C ARG A 352 -16.50 -11.05 11.39
N ARG A 353 -16.92 -10.15 12.28
CA ARG A 353 -17.21 -8.74 11.91
C ARG A 353 -16.07 -7.81 12.24
N TYR A 354 -15.17 -8.21 13.15
CA TYR A 354 -14.11 -7.36 13.68
C TYR A 354 -14.64 -6.03 14.25
N THR A 355 -15.85 -6.07 14.81
CA THR A 355 -16.53 -4.92 15.41
C THR A 355 -16.45 -5.09 16.92
N PHE A 356 -15.76 -4.18 17.60
CA PHE A 356 -15.45 -4.32 19.04
C PHE A 356 -16.17 -3.30 19.92
N ASN A 357 -17.02 -2.45 19.34
CA ASN A 357 -17.78 -1.38 20.02
C ASN A 357 -19.28 -1.62 20.08
#